data_4c8ad861bbe63dc9d49252df89874a9e
#
_entry.id   4c8ad861bbe63dc9d49252df89874a9e
#
_cell.length_a   1.000
_cell.length_b   1.000
_cell.length_c   1.000
_cell.angle_alpha   90.00
_cell.angle_beta   90.00
_cell.angle_gamma   90.00
#
_symmetry.space_group_name_H-M   'P 1'
#
loop_
_entity.id
_entity.type
_entity.pdbx_description
1 polymer ?
#
loop_
_entity_poly.entity_id
_entity_poly.type
_entity_poly.pdbx_seq_one_letter_code
_entity_poly.pdbx_strand_id
1 'polypeptide(L)'
;MEAEFDFGMIGIGVMGSNLLLNIADHGFAVIGFDLKQERADKLEAAAKKGTIVKGTTKIDVMVASLKKPRKIMMLVPAGKPVDSVIENLLPNLEANDIVIDGGNSYYKDTLKRITYLQDKGIHFFGMGVSGGELGARLGPSMMPGGDKEAYQYLKPILEAVAAKADGEPCVAYMGNNAAGHYVKMVHNGIEYAIMQMISEAYDLLHRGGGLSNEALHTIFKKWNEGQLHSFLIEITAEVFKTQDNETEDPSDFLVDKILDQAGSKGTGKWTSQEAMDLPIPIPTIDMAVCMRDLSVYKQQRVQAAQLYQSSVNKSEIDQNDLNHLENALAFCFTIAYAQGLSMLAKASEVLNMNIPMPDVIKVWKAGCIIRSALLGNFAEAYKKDPKLPNLLLDADIAQILENRNESLRQVIQMGLTSKIPMNGMMSAIGYYDAYLSDRMPINLIQAQRDYFGAHTYQRIDKEGVFHTEWHSGTNE
;
A
#
# COMPACT_ATOMS: atom_id res chain seq x y z
N MET A 1 -25.64 23.58 25.17
CA MET A 1 -24.18 23.62 25.43
C MET A 1 -23.56 24.36 24.26
N GLU A 2 -22.70 25.33 24.51
CA GLU A 2 -21.89 25.92 23.44
C GLU A 2 -20.98 24.85 22.84
N ALA A 3 -20.78 24.86 21.48
CA ALA A 3 -19.95 23.92 20.81
C ALA A 3 -18.47 24.26 21.08
N GLU A 4 -17.77 23.33 21.75
CA GLU A 4 -16.41 23.55 22.26
C GLU A 4 -15.31 22.88 21.44
N PHE A 5 -15.63 21.76 20.78
CA PHE A 5 -14.63 20.92 20.14
C PHE A 5 -14.58 21.11 18.62
N ASP A 6 -13.36 21.12 18.09
CA ASP A 6 -13.07 21.28 16.65
C ASP A 6 -13.19 19.97 15.89
N PHE A 7 -12.91 18.84 16.56
CA PHE A 7 -12.83 17.51 15.92
C PHE A 7 -13.26 16.39 16.85
N GLY A 8 -14.06 15.45 16.34
CA GLY A 8 -14.52 14.26 17.03
C GLY A 8 -13.91 12.98 16.47
N MET A 9 -13.57 12.02 17.34
CA MET A 9 -13.05 10.70 16.95
C MET A 9 -13.89 9.57 17.52
N ILE A 10 -14.35 8.64 16.69
CA ILE A 10 -15.02 7.40 17.09
C ILE A 10 -14.05 6.24 16.97
N GLY A 11 -13.92 5.47 18.07
CA GLY A 11 -12.94 4.40 18.14
C GLY A 11 -11.58 4.90 18.57
N ILE A 12 -11.44 5.21 19.86
CA ILE A 12 -10.18 5.64 20.49
C ILE A 12 -9.35 4.45 21.02
N GLY A 13 -9.20 3.42 20.14
CA GLY A 13 -8.15 2.42 20.29
C GLY A 13 -6.77 3.03 20.05
N VAL A 14 -5.74 2.19 19.86
CA VAL A 14 -4.35 2.66 19.69
C VAL A 14 -4.22 3.74 18.61
N MET A 15 -4.71 3.50 17.40
CA MET A 15 -4.60 4.44 16.29
C MET A 15 -5.43 5.72 16.49
N GLY A 16 -6.71 5.56 16.91
CA GLY A 16 -7.62 6.70 17.12
C GLY A 16 -7.17 7.62 18.25
N SER A 17 -6.73 7.05 19.38
CA SER A 17 -6.19 7.83 20.49
C SER A 17 -4.94 8.60 20.08
N ASN A 18 -3.98 7.96 19.42
CA ASN A 18 -2.73 8.59 18.97
C ASN A 18 -2.98 9.74 17.99
N LEU A 19 -3.86 9.53 17.00
CA LEU A 19 -4.18 10.58 16.04
C LEU A 19 -4.94 11.74 16.71
N LEU A 20 -5.88 11.45 17.60
CA LEU A 20 -6.64 12.49 18.30
C LEU A 20 -5.76 13.33 19.22
N LEU A 21 -4.82 12.71 19.93
CA LEU A 21 -3.83 13.42 20.75
C LEU A 21 -2.86 14.24 19.89
N ASN A 22 -2.50 13.76 18.69
CA ASN A 22 -1.73 14.53 17.73
C ASN A 22 -2.48 15.80 17.30
N ILE A 23 -3.79 15.70 17.01
CA ILE A 23 -4.64 16.85 16.67
C ILE A 23 -4.69 17.84 17.85
N ALA A 24 -4.85 17.35 19.08
CA ALA A 24 -4.84 18.19 20.27
C ALA A 24 -3.51 18.91 20.50
N ASP A 25 -2.39 18.23 20.26
CA ASP A 25 -1.04 18.82 20.41
C ASP A 25 -0.79 19.97 19.43
N HIS A 26 -1.56 20.03 18.32
CA HIS A 26 -1.52 21.12 17.34
C HIS A 26 -2.55 22.22 17.61
N GLY A 27 -3.15 22.26 18.83
CA GLY A 27 -3.96 23.35 19.30
C GLY A 27 -5.46 23.26 19.00
N PHE A 28 -5.95 22.14 18.49
CA PHE A 28 -7.37 21.91 18.27
C PHE A 28 -8.02 21.26 19.49
N ALA A 29 -9.20 21.72 19.86
CA ALA A 29 -10.01 21.08 20.90
C ALA A 29 -10.65 19.79 20.34
N VAL A 30 -10.48 18.66 21.05
CA VAL A 30 -10.90 17.36 20.54
C VAL A 30 -11.71 16.54 21.52
N ILE A 31 -12.65 15.75 21.00
CA ILE A 31 -13.46 14.82 21.78
C ILE A 31 -13.43 13.43 21.18
N GLY A 32 -13.16 12.41 22.01
CA GLY A 32 -13.10 11.00 21.60
C GLY A 32 -14.24 10.18 22.19
N PHE A 33 -14.86 9.34 21.38
CA PHE A 33 -15.89 8.37 21.78
C PHE A 33 -15.37 6.93 21.68
N ASP A 34 -15.64 6.15 22.73
CA ASP A 34 -15.50 4.68 22.69
C ASP A 34 -16.59 4.04 23.56
N LEU A 35 -16.91 2.79 23.32
CA LEU A 35 -17.86 2.01 24.12
C LEU A 35 -17.33 1.69 25.53
N LYS A 36 -16.00 1.77 25.73
CA LYS A 36 -15.32 1.46 26.98
C LYS A 36 -14.89 2.72 27.71
N GLN A 37 -15.40 2.95 28.91
CA GLN A 37 -15.05 4.10 29.75
C GLN A 37 -13.53 4.17 30.00
N GLU A 38 -12.89 3.04 30.23
CA GLU A 38 -11.42 2.95 30.41
C GLU A 38 -10.61 3.63 29.28
N ARG A 39 -11.09 3.53 28.03
CA ARG A 39 -10.42 4.16 26.90
C ARG A 39 -10.62 5.68 26.87
N ALA A 40 -11.80 6.14 27.26
CA ALA A 40 -12.09 7.56 27.43
C ALA A 40 -11.19 8.18 28.50
N ASP A 41 -11.09 7.51 29.65
CA ASP A 41 -10.25 7.96 30.78
C ASP A 41 -8.75 7.94 30.40
N LYS A 42 -8.28 6.90 29.71
CA LYS A 42 -6.90 6.83 29.21
C LYS A 42 -6.56 7.94 28.22
N LEU A 43 -7.50 8.29 27.32
CA LEU A 43 -7.32 9.38 26.37
C LEU A 43 -7.10 10.72 27.11
N GLU A 44 -7.97 11.04 28.10
CA GLU A 44 -7.84 12.26 28.90
C GLU A 44 -6.54 12.29 29.71
N ALA A 45 -6.18 11.16 30.32
CA ALA A 45 -4.94 11.03 31.10
C ALA A 45 -3.66 11.18 30.25
N ALA A 46 -3.71 10.82 28.97
CA ALA A 46 -2.59 10.92 28.04
C ALA A 46 -2.46 12.32 27.40
N ALA A 47 -3.41 13.21 27.62
CA ALA A 47 -3.42 14.56 27.07
C ALA A 47 -2.29 15.42 27.67
N LYS A 48 -1.59 16.19 26.84
CA LYS A 48 -0.59 17.13 27.31
C LYS A 48 -1.24 18.29 28.08
N LYS A 49 -0.53 18.80 29.08
CA LYS A 49 -0.99 19.98 29.84
C LYS A 49 -1.22 21.16 28.90
N GLY A 50 -2.40 21.75 28.98
CA GLY A 50 -2.79 22.89 28.16
C GLY A 50 -3.53 22.54 26.87
N THR A 51 -3.68 21.26 26.51
CA THR A 51 -4.54 20.80 25.42
C THR A 51 -5.98 20.57 25.93
N ILE A 52 -6.95 20.68 25.02
CA ILE A 52 -8.37 20.44 25.31
C ILE A 52 -8.75 19.09 24.71
N VAL A 53 -8.81 18.08 25.58
CA VAL A 53 -9.13 16.70 25.22
C VAL A 53 -10.22 16.17 26.13
N LYS A 54 -11.27 15.60 25.56
CA LYS A 54 -12.36 14.96 26.29
C LYS A 54 -12.60 13.54 25.79
N GLY A 55 -12.87 12.64 26.72
CA GLY A 55 -13.35 11.29 26.44
C GLY A 55 -14.81 11.13 26.83
N THR A 56 -15.59 10.35 26.06
CA THR A 56 -16.99 10.07 26.37
C THR A 56 -17.42 8.69 25.87
N THR A 57 -18.41 8.12 26.54
CA THR A 57 -19.11 6.90 26.10
C THR A 57 -20.51 7.19 25.53
N LYS A 58 -20.86 8.48 25.33
CA LYS A 58 -22.14 8.92 24.81
C LYS A 58 -21.96 9.65 23.49
N ILE A 59 -22.46 9.05 22.42
CA ILE A 59 -22.28 9.57 21.05
C ILE A 59 -23.05 10.89 20.83
N ASP A 60 -24.24 11.01 21.42
CA ASP A 60 -25.07 12.21 21.39
C ASP A 60 -24.37 13.41 22.06
N VAL A 61 -23.71 13.18 23.21
CA VAL A 61 -22.90 14.20 23.89
C VAL A 61 -21.73 14.62 23.02
N MET A 62 -21.00 13.66 22.39
CA MET A 62 -19.89 13.99 21.49
C MET A 62 -20.38 14.88 20.34
N VAL A 63 -21.43 14.46 19.63
CA VAL A 63 -21.92 15.18 18.45
C VAL A 63 -22.44 16.56 18.81
N ALA A 64 -23.20 16.69 19.93
CA ALA A 64 -23.73 17.98 20.39
C ALA A 64 -22.63 18.98 20.80
N SER A 65 -21.45 18.50 21.19
CA SER A 65 -20.31 19.32 21.63
C SER A 65 -19.42 19.82 20.47
N LEU A 66 -19.63 19.33 19.23
CA LEU A 66 -18.81 19.70 18.10
C LEU A 66 -19.26 20.99 17.42
N LYS A 67 -18.29 21.82 17.02
CA LYS A 67 -18.51 23.02 16.18
C LYS A 67 -18.98 22.62 14.77
N LYS A 68 -19.98 23.38 14.25
CA LYS A 68 -20.52 23.17 12.90
C LYS A 68 -19.67 23.86 11.81
N PRO A 69 -19.52 23.25 10.60
CA PRO A 69 -19.93 21.89 10.31
C PRO A 69 -19.13 20.90 11.16
N ARG A 70 -19.81 19.91 11.75
CA ARG A 70 -19.17 18.93 12.61
C ARG A 70 -18.20 18.07 11.81
N LYS A 71 -17.04 17.78 12.37
CA LYS A 71 -15.99 16.95 11.76
C LYS A 71 -15.78 15.73 12.63
N ILE A 72 -16.25 14.59 12.17
CA ILE A 72 -16.25 13.33 12.93
C ILE A 72 -15.52 12.26 12.13
N MET A 73 -14.40 11.79 12.65
CA MET A 73 -13.66 10.68 12.09
C MET A 73 -13.91 9.40 12.85
N MET A 74 -13.99 8.28 12.14
CA MET A 74 -14.04 6.96 12.74
C MET A 74 -12.80 6.13 12.38
N LEU A 75 -12.24 5.46 13.38
CA LEU A 75 -11.18 4.47 13.25
C LEU A 75 -11.63 3.16 13.89
N VAL A 76 -12.52 2.46 13.18
CA VAL A 76 -13.14 1.20 13.57
C VAL A 76 -12.80 0.12 12.54
N PRO A 77 -12.99 -1.18 12.85
CA PRO A 77 -12.81 -2.25 11.86
C PRO A 77 -13.68 -2.02 10.62
N ALA A 78 -13.11 -2.28 9.43
CA ALA A 78 -13.81 -2.12 8.16
C ALA A 78 -15.06 -3.03 8.04
N GLY A 79 -15.97 -2.67 7.14
CA GLY A 79 -17.21 -3.40 6.88
C GLY A 79 -18.35 -2.99 7.81
N LYS A 80 -19.13 -3.95 8.30
CA LYS A 80 -20.33 -3.71 9.13
C LYS A 80 -20.16 -2.78 10.33
N PRO A 81 -19.03 -2.77 11.06
CA PRO A 81 -18.81 -1.79 12.15
C PRO A 81 -18.90 -0.34 11.67
N VAL A 82 -18.41 -0.01 10.48
CA VAL A 82 -18.52 1.34 9.89
C VAL A 82 -19.98 1.69 9.65
N ASP A 83 -20.77 0.76 9.07
CA ASP A 83 -22.19 0.97 8.82
C ASP A 83 -22.96 1.19 10.13
N SER A 84 -22.66 0.40 11.16
CA SER A 84 -23.27 0.56 12.49
C SER A 84 -22.96 1.92 13.14
N VAL A 85 -21.74 2.43 12.97
CA VAL A 85 -21.37 3.76 13.46
C VAL A 85 -22.14 4.85 12.71
N ILE A 86 -22.27 4.75 11.39
CA ILE A 86 -23.04 5.70 10.58
C ILE A 86 -24.49 5.75 11.06
N GLU A 87 -25.15 4.61 11.24
CA GLU A 87 -26.56 4.56 11.72
C GLU A 87 -26.72 5.17 13.10
N ASN A 88 -25.76 4.98 14.01
CA ASN A 88 -25.79 5.57 15.35
C ASN A 88 -25.53 7.09 15.34
N LEU A 89 -24.78 7.60 14.37
CA LEU A 89 -24.51 9.03 14.21
C LEU A 89 -25.71 9.78 13.62
N LEU A 90 -26.38 9.18 12.63
CA LEU A 90 -27.41 9.84 11.82
C LEU A 90 -28.47 10.62 12.59
N PRO A 91 -29.04 10.13 13.73
CA PRO A 91 -30.05 10.87 14.48
C PRO A 91 -29.56 12.21 15.06
N ASN A 92 -28.25 12.41 15.16
CA ASN A 92 -27.61 13.57 15.78
C ASN A 92 -26.90 14.48 14.76
N LEU A 93 -26.84 14.09 13.48
CA LEU A 93 -26.19 14.85 12.43
C LEU A 93 -27.15 15.82 11.74
N GLU A 94 -26.60 16.88 11.17
CA GLU A 94 -27.30 17.87 10.36
C GLU A 94 -26.66 17.99 8.97
N ALA A 95 -27.37 18.62 8.05
CA ALA A 95 -26.83 18.90 6.72
C ALA A 95 -25.50 19.66 6.80
N ASN A 96 -24.57 19.31 5.92
CA ASN A 96 -23.18 19.79 5.84
C ASN A 96 -22.24 19.26 6.94
N ASP A 97 -22.68 18.41 7.86
CA ASP A 97 -21.77 17.71 8.75
C ASP A 97 -20.86 16.75 7.94
N ILE A 98 -19.64 16.54 8.42
CA ILE A 98 -18.61 15.78 7.75
C ILE A 98 -18.27 14.53 8.55
N VAL A 99 -18.44 13.36 7.93
CA VAL A 99 -18.09 12.06 8.50
C VAL A 99 -16.93 11.49 7.71
N ILE A 100 -15.89 11.00 8.41
CA ILE A 100 -14.65 10.51 7.81
C ILE A 100 -14.44 9.07 8.26
N ASP A 101 -14.36 8.14 7.31
CA ASP A 101 -13.88 6.79 7.55
C ASP A 101 -12.36 6.73 7.33
N GLY A 102 -11.61 6.66 8.42
CA GLY A 102 -10.14 6.59 8.43
C GLY A 102 -9.60 5.16 8.48
N GLY A 103 -10.48 4.15 8.40
CA GLY A 103 -10.11 2.74 8.37
C GLY A 103 -9.57 2.28 7.02
N ASN A 104 -9.15 1.02 6.95
CA ASN A 104 -8.81 0.39 5.68
C ASN A 104 -10.06 -0.23 5.04
N SER A 105 -11.05 0.60 4.72
CA SER A 105 -12.30 0.16 4.12
C SER A 105 -12.15 -0.11 2.62
N TYR A 106 -12.94 -1.07 2.12
CA TYR A 106 -13.02 -1.33 0.70
C TYR A 106 -13.70 -0.16 -0.03
N TYR A 107 -13.07 0.37 -1.05
CA TYR A 107 -13.55 1.59 -1.72
C TYR A 107 -14.97 1.45 -2.32
N LYS A 108 -15.38 0.25 -2.75
CA LYS A 108 -16.75 0.01 -3.25
C LYS A 108 -17.81 0.15 -2.14
N ASP A 109 -17.47 -0.17 -0.89
CA ASP A 109 -18.37 0.08 0.24
C ASP A 109 -18.38 1.57 0.61
N THR A 110 -17.24 2.24 0.48
CA THR A 110 -17.16 3.69 0.65
C THR A 110 -18.05 4.44 -0.34
N LEU A 111 -18.06 4.01 -1.61
CA LEU A 111 -18.97 4.57 -2.63
C LEU A 111 -20.44 4.46 -2.22
N LYS A 112 -20.87 3.28 -1.73
CA LYS A 112 -22.25 3.07 -1.24
C LYS A 112 -22.58 4.02 -0.09
N ARG A 113 -21.65 4.20 0.86
CA ARG A 113 -21.79 5.09 2.03
C ARG A 113 -21.87 6.56 1.62
N ILE A 114 -21.04 6.98 0.64
CA ILE A 114 -21.11 8.33 0.08
C ILE A 114 -22.51 8.60 -0.49
N THR A 115 -23.01 7.73 -1.38
CA THR A 115 -24.35 7.88 -1.97
C THR A 115 -25.44 7.93 -0.88
N TYR A 116 -25.39 7.02 0.08
CA TYR A 116 -26.38 6.94 1.17
C TYR A 116 -26.42 8.21 2.05
N LEU A 117 -25.27 8.81 2.34
CA LEU A 117 -25.17 9.99 3.19
C LEU A 117 -25.40 11.29 2.42
N GLN A 118 -25.07 11.33 1.14
CA GLN A 118 -25.34 12.46 0.25
C GLN A 118 -26.83 12.75 0.16
N ASP A 119 -27.69 11.72 0.08
CA ASP A 119 -29.16 11.88 0.10
C ASP A 119 -29.68 12.52 1.39
N LYS A 120 -28.87 12.55 2.45
CA LYS A 120 -29.16 13.16 3.75
C LYS A 120 -28.46 14.51 3.95
N GLY A 121 -27.76 14.99 2.93
CA GLY A 121 -26.99 16.25 2.98
C GLY A 121 -25.72 16.18 3.82
N ILE A 122 -25.20 14.97 4.11
CA ILE A 122 -24.01 14.74 4.92
C ILE A 122 -22.84 14.39 4.01
N HIS A 123 -21.68 15.04 4.22
CA HIS A 123 -20.47 14.75 3.49
C HIS A 123 -19.75 13.53 4.09
N PHE A 124 -19.42 12.55 3.25
CA PHE A 124 -18.65 11.38 3.67
C PHE A 124 -17.32 11.28 2.95
N PHE A 125 -16.24 11.11 3.73
CA PHE A 125 -14.88 10.94 3.22
C PHE A 125 -14.36 9.54 3.49
N GLY A 126 -13.83 8.89 2.46
CA GLY A 126 -12.91 7.78 2.64
C GLY A 126 -11.49 8.32 2.75
N MET A 127 -10.85 8.16 3.89
CA MET A 127 -9.50 8.68 4.11
C MET A 127 -8.51 7.57 4.46
N GLY A 128 -7.60 7.27 3.54
CA GLY A 128 -6.46 6.42 3.85
C GLY A 128 -5.54 7.10 4.87
N VAL A 129 -5.20 6.39 5.95
CA VAL A 129 -4.19 6.81 6.93
C VAL A 129 -3.07 5.80 6.94
N SER A 130 -1.83 6.27 6.87
CA SER A 130 -0.63 5.43 6.90
C SER A 130 0.37 5.95 7.93
N GLY A 131 1.33 5.09 8.33
CA GLY A 131 2.38 5.40 9.30
C GLY A 131 2.35 4.55 10.57
N GLY A 132 1.36 3.68 10.73
CA GLY A 132 1.19 2.84 11.92
C GLY A 132 0.93 3.66 13.19
N GLU A 133 1.18 3.05 14.34
CA GLU A 133 0.92 3.66 15.65
C GLU A 133 1.74 4.94 15.86
N LEU A 134 3.04 4.86 15.58
CA LEU A 134 3.97 5.97 15.75
C LEU A 134 3.65 7.10 14.78
N GLY A 135 3.33 6.78 13.52
CA GLY A 135 2.92 7.76 12.53
C GLY A 135 1.65 8.50 12.93
N ALA A 136 0.63 7.80 13.42
CA ALA A 136 -0.60 8.43 13.91
C ALA A 136 -0.32 9.47 15.02
N ARG A 137 0.66 9.20 15.88
CA ARG A 137 1.03 10.08 17.00
C ARG A 137 1.90 11.26 16.60
N LEU A 138 2.82 11.09 15.66
CA LEU A 138 3.89 12.05 15.36
C LEU A 138 3.80 12.69 13.97
N GLY A 139 3.01 12.14 13.07
CA GLY A 139 2.84 12.65 11.71
C GLY A 139 2.46 11.53 10.73
N PRO A 140 1.16 11.31 10.48
CA PRO A 140 0.71 10.35 9.49
C PRO A 140 0.78 10.92 8.07
N SER A 141 0.84 10.02 7.09
CA SER A 141 0.45 10.31 5.71
C SER A 141 -1.07 10.10 5.57
N MET A 142 -1.77 11.06 4.99
CA MET A 142 -3.23 11.02 4.90
C MET A 142 -3.72 11.28 3.47
N MET A 143 -4.69 10.48 3.06
CA MET A 143 -5.21 10.40 1.70
C MET A 143 -6.74 10.60 1.71
N PRO A 144 -7.26 11.82 1.99
CA PRO A 144 -8.69 12.10 1.97
C PRO A 144 -9.24 12.14 0.55
N GLY A 145 -10.36 11.43 0.32
CA GLY A 145 -11.17 11.50 -0.91
C GLY A 145 -12.64 11.67 -0.58
N GLY A 146 -13.34 12.49 -1.35
CA GLY A 146 -14.72 12.84 -1.10
C GLY A 146 -15.14 14.15 -1.77
N ASP A 147 -15.98 14.96 -1.13
CA ASP A 147 -16.41 16.26 -1.62
C ASP A 147 -15.28 17.30 -1.51
N LYS A 148 -14.97 17.97 -2.61
CA LYS A 148 -13.84 18.91 -2.68
C LYS A 148 -14.07 20.19 -1.86
N GLU A 149 -15.31 20.67 -1.77
CA GLU A 149 -15.64 21.88 -1.02
C GLU A 149 -15.63 21.60 0.47
N ALA A 150 -16.22 20.47 0.89
CA ALA A 150 -16.20 20.03 2.28
C ALA A 150 -14.76 19.73 2.78
N TYR A 151 -13.85 19.32 1.90
CA TYR A 151 -12.42 19.13 2.24
C TYR A 151 -11.77 20.40 2.81
N GLN A 152 -12.20 21.59 2.41
CA GLN A 152 -11.63 22.85 2.92
C GLN A 152 -11.81 23.02 4.43
N TYR A 153 -12.84 22.42 5.04
CA TYR A 153 -13.03 22.41 6.50
C TYR A 153 -12.10 21.44 7.22
N LEU A 154 -11.62 20.41 6.53
CA LEU A 154 -10.69 19.40 7.08
C LEU A 154 -9.23 19.83 6.92
N LYS A 155 -8.92 20.51 5.81
CA LYS A 155 -7.58 20.84 5.38
C LYS A 155 -6.70 21.45 6.49
N PRO A 156 -7.13 22.49 7.25
CA PRO A 156 -6.28 23.10 8.27
C PRO A 156 -5.86 22.12 9.38
N ILE A 157 -6.76 21.22 9.79
CA ILE A 157 -6.51 20.23 10.83
C ILE A 157 -5.54 19.17 10.28
N LEU A 158 -5.82 18.63 9.08
CA LEU A 158 -5.04 17.55 8.49
C LEU A 158 -3.62 18.00 8.13
N GLU A 159 -3.45 19.21 7.59
CA GLU A 159 -2.13 19.76 7.27
C GLU A 159 -1.27 20.04 8.52
N ALA A 160 -1.90 20.42 9.64
CA ALA A 160 -1.20 20.65 10.90
C ALA A 160 -0.57 19.37 11.44
N VAL A 161 -1.27 18.22 11.35
CA VAL A 161 -0.89 16.96 11.99
C VAL A 161 -0.14 16.00 11.08
N ALA A 162 -0.16 16.23 9.76
CA ALA A 162 0.51 15.37 8.80
C ALA A 162 2.03 15.38 8.96
N ALA A 163 2.69 14.27 8.61
CA ALA A 163 4.11 14.24 8.39
C ALA A 163 4.51 15.32 7.37
N LYS A 164 5.74 15.78 7.44
CA LYS A 164 6.28 16.77 6.49
C LYS A 164 7.44 16.17 5.71
N ALA A 165 7.44 16.41 4.41
CA ALA A 165 8.55 16.13 3.51
C ALA A 165 8.89 17.42 2.75
N ASP A 166 10.15 17.80 2.71
CA ASP A 166 10.61 19.03 2.05
C ASP A 166 9.86 20.30 2.53
N GLY A 167 9.40 20.31 3.79
CA GLY A 167 8.60 21.39 4.39
C GLY A 167 7.09 21.33 4.10
N GLU A 168 6.66 20.48 3.17
CA GLU A 168 5.26 20.32 2.76
C GLU A 168 4.55 19.19 3.55
N PRO A 169 3.27 19.36 3.91
CA PRO A 169 2.52 18.33 4.61
C PRO A 169 2.19 17.14 3.69
N CYS A 170 2.38 15.93 4.19
CA CYS A 170 2.04 14.68 3.51
C CYS A 170 0.54 14.36 3.63
N VAL A 171 -0.27 15.31 3.26
CA VAL A 171 -1.70 15.21 3.08
C VAL A 171 -2.13 16.02 1.86
N ALA A 172 -3.04 15.50 1.06
CA ALA A 172 -3.66 16.21 -0.05
C ALA A 172 -5.02 15.60 -0.38
N TYR A 173 -5.88 16.36 -1.02
CA TYR A 173 -7.13 15.84 -1.57
C TYR A 173 -6.86 14.86 -2.70
N MET A 174 -7.25 13.60 -2.50
CA MET A 174 -6.94 12.52 -3.45
C MET A 174 -7.93 12.41 -4.61
N GLY A 175 -8.97 13.20 -4.61
CA GLY A 175 -9.97 13.18 -5.67
C GLY A 175 -11.39 12.88 -5.19
N ASN A 176 -12.28 12.69 -6.14
CA ASN A 176 -13.71 12.54 -5.90
C ASN A 176 -14.06 11.17 -5.30
N ASN A 177 -15.23 11.09 -4.71
CA ASN A 177 -15.82 9.83 -4.26
C ASN A 177 -14.90 9.06 -3.30
N ALA A 178 -14.68 7.79 -3.56
CA ALA A 178 -13.86 6.91 -2.72
C ALA A 178 -12.36 6.95 -3.07
N ALA A 179 -11.87 7.99 -3.76
CA ALA A 179 -10.48 8.07 -4.23
C ALA A 179 -9.46 7.90 -3.10
N GLY A 180 -9.72 8.43 -1.90
CA GLY A 180 -8.80 8.28 -0.76
C GLY A 180 -8.59 6.83 -0.33
N HIS A 181 -9.65 6.06 -0.21
CA HIS A 181 -9.54 4.62 0.08
C HIS A 181 -8.96 3.83 -1.10
N TYR A 182 -9.24 4.25 -2.33
CA TYR A 182 -8.65 3.62 -3.52
C TYR A 182 -7.13 3.81 -3.55
N VAL A 183 -6.65 5.04 -3.35
CA VAL A 183 -5.22 5.37 -3.27
C VAL A 183 -4.55 4.57 -2.14
N LYS A 184 -5.21 4.47 -0.97
CA LYS A 184 -4.68 3.68 0.15
C LYS A 184 -4.66 2.18 -0.13
N MET A 185 -5.65 1.65 -0.82
CA MET A 185 -5.69 0.24 -1.24
C MET A 185 -4.49 -0.09 -2.14
N VAL A 186 -4.23 0.73 -3.15
CA VAL A 186 -3.09 0.56 -4.06
C VAL A 186 -1.76 0.76 -3.35
N HIS A 187 -1.65 1.76 -2.46
CA HIS A 187 -0.50 1.91 -1.57
C HIS A 187 -0.18 0.60 -0.85
N ASN A 188 -1.16 -0.07 -0.29
CA ASN A 188 -0.95 -1.34 0.40
C ASN A 188 -0.58 -2.47 -0.57
N GLY A 189 -1.06 -2.45 -1.81
CA GLY A 189 -0.61 -3.39 -2.85
C GLY A 189 0.88 -3.24 -3.15
N ILE A 190 1.36 -2.00 -3.33
CA ILE A 190 2.79 -1.69 -3.49
C ILE A 190 3.60 -2.17 -2.28
N GLU A 191 3.11 -1.90 -1.06
CA GLU A 191 3.71 -2.36 0.20
C GLU A 191 3.90 -3.88 0.20
N TYR A 192 2.90 -4.65 -0.22
CA TYR A 192 2.99 -6.11 -0.31
C TYR A 192 4.09 -6.56 -1.26
N ALA A 193 4.18 -5.96 -2.45
CA ALA A 193 5.22 -6.27 -3.43
C ALA A 193 6.62 -5.98 -2.89
N ILE A 194 6.84 -4.81 -2.28
CA ILE A 194 8.13 -4.43 -1.70
C ILE A 194 8.52 -5.40 -0.57
N MET A 195 7.60 -5.72 0.34
CA MET A 195 7.87 -6.68 1.42
C MET A 195 8.20 -8.07 0.89
N GLN A 196 7.54 -8.55 -0.17
CA GLN A 196 7.84 -9.82 -0.81
C GLN A 196 9.27 -9.84 -1.37
N MET A 197 9.69 -8.81 -2.09
CA MET A 197 11.03 -8.75 -2.68
C MET A 197 12.13 -8.57 -1.63
N ILE A 198 11.88 -7.87 -0.53
CA ILE A 198 12.77 -7.82 0.64
C ILE A 198 12.91 -9.23 1.25
N SER A 199 11.81 -9.98 1.38
CA SER A 199 11.87 -11.33 1.94
C SER A 199 12.59 -12.32 1.03
N GLU A 200 12.53 -12.15 -0.29
CA GLU A 200 13.32 -12.95 -1.27
C GLU A 200 14.82 -12.64 -1.15
N ALA A 201 15.19 -11.37 -1.00
CA ALA A 201 16.57 -10.97 -0.74
C ALA A 201 17.09 -11.53 0.58
N TYR A 202 16.29 -11.44 1.65
CA TYR A 202 16.59 -12.07 2.94
C TYR A 202 16.86 -13.57 2.78
N ASP A 203 15.98 -14.27 2.10
CA ASP A 203 16.05 -15.72 1.94
C ASP A 203 17.30 -16.15 1.15
N LEU A 204 17.63 -15.40 0.09
CA LEU A 204 18.85 -15.61 -0.70
C LEU A 204 20.12 -15.41 0.15
N LEU A 205 20.16 -14.35 0.96
CA LEU A 205 21.32 -14.06 1.83
C LEU A 205 21.43 -15.05 2.99
N HIS A 206 20.30 -15.35 3.66
CA HIS A 206 20.29 -16.18 4.88
C HIS A 206 20.40 -17.66 4.55
N ARG A 207 19.41 -18.24 3.85
CA ARG A 207 19.44 -19.69 3.51
C ARG A 207 20.39 -20.02 2.38
N GLY A 208 20.45 -19.17 1.34
CA GLY A 208 21.33 -19.34 0.18
C GLY A 208 22.78 -19.05 0.51
N GLY A 209 23.08 -17.94 1.16
CA GLY A 209 24.43 -17.49 1.51
C GLY A 209 24.92 -17.93 2.90
N GLY A 210 24.03 -18.37 3.77
CA GLY A 210 24.38 -18.76 5.16
C GLY A 210 24.78 -17.60 6.06
N LEU A 211 24.35 -16.35 5.72
CA LEU A 211 24.66 -15.16 6.51
C LEU A 211 23.86 -15.13 7.83
N SER A 212 24.52 -14.66 8.90
CA SER A 212 23.89 -14.49 10.21
C SER A 212 22.98 -13.26 10.26
N ASN A 213 22.11 -13.18 11.26
CA ASN A 213 21.24 -12.01 11.46
C ASN A 213 22.02 -10.71 11.71
N GLU A 214 23.18 -10.76 12.37
CA GLU A 214 24.06 -9.60 12.56
C GLU A 214 24.63 -9.12 11.22
N ALA A 215 25.03 -10.04 10.35
CA ALA A 215 25.51 -9.70 9.00
C ALA A 215 24.36 -9.07 8.18
N LEU A 216 23.15 -9.65 8.24
CA LEU A 216 21.95 -9.11 7.60
C LEU A 216 21.60 -7.72 8.13
N HIS A 217 21.60 -7.51 9.46
CA HIS A 217 21.42 -6.18 10.03
C HIS A 217 22.37 -5.17 9.43
N THR A 218 23.67 -5.52 9.36
CA THR A 218 24.72 -4.63 8.84
C THR A 218 24.49 -4.28 7.37
N ILE A 219 24.13 -5.26 6.55
CA ILE A 219 23.85 -5.08 5.12
C ILE A 219 22.63 -4.18 4.91
N PHE A 220 21.49 -4.48 5.53
CA PHE A 220 20.27 -3.71 5.36
C PHE A 220 20.40 -2.29 5.93
N LYS A 221 21.11 -2.11 7.04
CA LYS A 221 21.44 -0.79 7.58
C LYS A 221 22.25 0.03 6.58
N LYS A 222 23.27 -0.56 5.97
CA LYS A 222 24.07 0.10 4.92
C LYS A 222 23.24 0.47 3.70
N TRP A 223 22.38 -0.42 3.23
CA TRP A 223 21.45 -0.16 2.12
C TRP A 223 20.49 0.99 2.43
N ASN A 224 20.06 1.11 3.70
CA ASN A 224 19.21 2.23 4.12
C ASN A 224 19.93 3.58 4.17
N GLU A 225 21.25 3.61 4.16
CA GLU A 225 22.05 4.84 4.05
C GLU A 225 22.21 5.30 2.58
N GLY A 226 21.80 4.48 1.60
CA GLY A 226 21.98 4.68 0.17
C GLY A 226 20.66 4.80 -0.61
N GLN A 227 20.68 4.26 -1.82
CA GLN A 227 19.57 4.35 -2.78
C GLN A 227 18.28 3.64 -2.33
N LEU A 228 18.39 2.65 -1.43
CA LEU A 228 17.27 1.92 -0.85
C LEU A 228 16.71 2.58 0.43
N HIS A 229 17.17 3.79 0.78
CA HIS A 229 16.63 4.50 1.94
C HIS A 229 15.11 4.52 1.93
N SER A 230 14.51 3.77 2.87
CA SER A 230 13.06 3.57 2.95
C SER A 230 12.67 3.01 4.32
N PHE A 231 11.41 3.21 4.69
CA PHE A 231 10.90 2.67 5.95
C PHE A 231 11.00 1.15 6.04
N LEU A 232 10.68 0.43 4.96
CA LEU A 232 10.69 -1.02 4.97
C LEU A 232 12.13 -1.58 5.08
N ILE A 233 13.12 -0.95 4.48
CA ILE A 233 14.52 -1.34 4.65
C ILE A 233 15.02 -0.99 6.07
N GLU A 234 14.64 0.20 6.59
CA GLU A 234 14.94 0.62 7.96
C GLU A 234 14.46 -0.41 9.00
N ILE A 235 13.16 -0.75 8.97
CA ILE A 235 12.60 -1.70 9.93
C ILE A 235 13.11 -3.12 9.71
N THR A 236 13.47 -3.50 8.49
CA THR A 236 14.08 -4.81 8.20
C THR A 236 15.43 -4.94 8.90
N ALA A 237 16.27 -3.91 8.86
CA ALA A 237 17.52 -3.89 9.62
C ALA A 237 17.29 -4.02 11.13
N GLU A 238 16.27 -3.35 11.67
CA GLU A 238 15.94 -3.44 13.11
C GLU A 238 15.37 -4.83 13.49
N VAL A 239 14.59 -5.46 12.60
CA VAL A 239 14.09 -6.83 12.80
C VAL A 239 15.24 -7.81 12.97
N PHE A 240 16.28 -7.74 12.14
CA PHE A 240 17.45 -8.64 12.24
C PHE A 240 18.31 -8.40 13.49
N LYS A 241 18.21 -7.26 14.12
CA LYS A 241 18.91 -6.93 15.38
C LYS A 241 18.14 -7.37 16.62
N THR A 242 16.85 -7.65 16.50
CA THR A 242 15.97 -7.92 17.62
C THR A 242 16.20 -9.34 18.14
N GLN A 243 16.71 -9.46 19.37
CA GLN A 243 16.91 -10.72 20.06
C GLN A 243 15.58 -11.28 20.58
N ASP A 244 15.54 -12.59 20.76
CA ASP A 244 14.43 -13.26 21.44
C ASP A 244 14.55 -13.05 22.96
N ASN A 245 13.58 -12.33 23.54
CA ASN A 245 13.57 -12.04 24.98
C ASN A 245 13.11 -13.20 25.86
N GLU A 246 12.69 -14.33 25.26
CA GLU A 246 12.25 -15.52 25.99
C GLU A 246 13.40 -16.53 26.24
N THR A 247 14.60 -16.26 25.70
CA THR A 247 15.80 -17.08 25.91
C THR A 247 16.94 -16.25 26.51
N GLU A 248 17.88 -16.92 27.19
CA GLU A 248 19.11 -16.31 27.70
C GLU A 248 20.27 -16.37 26.68
N ASP A 249 20.07 -17.03 25.53
CA ASP A 249 21.09 -17.16 24.50
C ASP A 249 21.14 -15.90 23.63
N PRO A 250 22.24 -15.14 23.66
CA PRO A 250 22.36 -13.92 22.85
C PRO A 250 22.45 -14.17 21.34
N SER A 251 22.58 -15.42 20.91
CA SER A 251 22.55 -15.82 19.50
C SER A 251 21.14 -16.11 18.99
N ASP A 252 20.13 -16.11 19.85
CA ASP A 252 18.74 -16.31 19.47
C ASP A 252 18.08 -15.00 19.04
N PHE A 253 17.70 -14.93 17.76
CA PHE A 253 17.00 -13.78 17.19
C PHE A 253 15.51 -14.06 17.03
N LEU A 254 14.68 -13.06 17.34
CA LEU A 254 13.22 -13.20 17.31
C LEU A 254 12.71 -13.60 15.91
N VAL A 255 13.31 -13.09 14.84
CA VAL A 255 12.90 -13.39 13.46
C VAL A 255 12.96 -14.88 13.14
N ASP A 256 13.90 -15.64 13.73
CA ASP A 256 14.05 -17.07 13.52
C ASP A 256 12.97 -17.90 14.26
N LYS A 257 12.29 -17.29 15.23
CA LYS A 257 11.19 -17.92 16.01
C LYS A 257 9.81 -17.61 15.44
N ILE A 258 9.70 -16.60 14.57
CA ILE A 258 8.42 -16.20 13.96
C ILE A 258 7.99 -17.25 12.92
N LEU A 259 6.73 -17.68 13.01
CA LEU A 259 6.14 -18.62 12.05
C LEU A 259 6.09 -17.98 10.64
N ASP A 260 6.53 -18.73 9.63
CA ASP A 260 6.55 -18.33 8.23
C ASP A 260 5.15 -18.33 7.56
N GLN A 261 4.22 -17.63 8.19
CA GLN A 261 2.86 -17.37 7.71
C GLN A 261 2.57 -15.87 7.83
N ALA A 262 2.19 -15.23 6.74
CA ALA A 262 1.87 -13.81 6.72
C ALA A 262 0.36 -13.56 6.65
N GLY A 263 -0.19 -12.90 7.66
CA GLY A 263 -1.59 -12.48 7.67
C GLY A 263 -1.87 -11.34 6.68
N SER A 264 -3.15 -11.19 6.31
CA SER A 264 -3.62 -10.07 5.48
C SER A 264 -4.94 -9.50 6.01
N LYS A 265 -5.18 -8.20 5.76
CA LYS A 265 -6.44 -7.52 6.09
C LYS A 265 -7.33 -7.28 4.86
N GLY A 266 -7.00 -7.88 3.72
CA GLY A 266 -7.78 -7.83 2.48
C GLY A 266 -7.34 -6.80 1.45
N THR A 267 -6.61 -5.74 1.81
CA THR A 267 -6.26 -4.65 0.88
C THR A 267 -5.42 -5.10 -0.32
N GLY A 268 -4.45 -5.99 -0.14
CA GLY A 268 -3.68 -6.58 -1.24
C GLY A 268 -4.57 -7.38 -2.20
N LYS A 269 -5.43 -8.25 -1.66
CA LYS A 269 -6.42 -9.00 -2.45
C LYS A 269 -7.34 -8.07 -3.25
N TRP A 270 -7.85 -7.00 -2.63
CA TRP A 270 -8.70 -6.04 -3.33
C TRP A 270 -7.96 -5.32 -4.45
N THR A 271 -6.66 -5.01 -4.26
CA THR A 271 -5.83 -4.41 -5.31
C THR A 271 -5.74 -5.33 -6.53
N SER A 272 -5.44 -6.62 -6.33
CA SER A 272 -5.39 -7.61 -7.41
C SER A 272 -6.75 -7.81 -8.10
N GLN A 273 -7.83 -7.93 -7.34
CA GLN A 273 -9.18 -8.07 -7.89
C GLN A 273 -9.57 -6.86 -8.75
N GLU A 274 -9.30 -5.66 -8.26
CA GLU A 274 -9.62 -4.43 -8.98
C GLU A 274 -8.75 -4.24 -10.23
N ALA A 275 -7.49 -4.65 -10.19
CA ALA A 275 -6.62 -4.62 -11.35
C ALA A 275 -7.13 -5.52 -12.48
N MET A 276 -7.70 -6.68 -12.14
CA MET A 276 -8.37 -7.58 -13.12
C MET A 276 -9.66 -6.95 -13.67
N ASP A 277 -10.45 -6.26 -12.83
CA ASP A 277 -11.67 -5.56 -13.25
C ASP A 277 -11.36 -4.37 -14.20
N LEU A 278 -10.22 -3.70 -14.00
CA LEU A 278 -9.75 -2.57 -14.81
C LEU A 278 -8.85 -2.95 -16.00
N PRO A 279 -8.67 -4.19 -16.35
CA PRO A 279 -7.61 -4.87 -17.09
C PRO A 279 -6.24 -4.15 -17.08
N ILE A 280 -5.72 -3.90 -15.87
CA ILE A 280 -4.40 -3.30 -15.64
C ILE A 280 -3.42 -4.38 -15.14
N PRO A 281 -2.26 -4.62 -15.80
CA PRO A 281 -1.32 -5.63 -15.35
C PRO A 281 -0.48 -5.12 -14.15
N ILE A 282 -0.58 -5.83 -13.01
CA ILE A 282 0.20 -5.56 -11.80
C ILE A 282 0.86 -6.85 -11.26
N PRO A 283 1.54 -7.65 -12.10
CA PRO A 283 1.93 -9.02 -11.75
C PRO A 283 2.85 -9.11 -10.53
N THR A 284 3.64 -8.10 -10.22
CA THR A 284 4.51 -8.10 -9.04
C THR A 284 3.71 -7.97 -7.75
N ILE A 285 2.66 -7.15 -7.76
CA ILE A 285 1.71 -7.02 -6.65
C ILE A 285 0.90 -8.31 -6.51
N ASP A 286 0.39 -8.86 -7.62
CA ASP A 286 -0.37 -10.11 -7.63
C ASP A 286 0.44 -11.27 -7.08
N MET A 287 1.71 -11.36 -7.46
CA MET A 287 2.61 -12.40 -6.98
C MET A 287 2.83 -12.31 -5.46
N ALA A 288 2.97 -11.10 -4.91
CA ALA A 288 3.10 -10.91 -3.47
C ALA A 288 1.83 -11.38 -2.71
N VAL A 289 0.64 -11.15 -3.27
CA VAL A 289 -0.62 -11.68 -2.72
C VAL A 289 -0.62 -13.20 -2.77
N CYS A 290 -0.28 -13.80 -3.91
CA CYS A 290 -0.21 -15.26 -4.07
C CYS A 290 0.80 -15.90 -3.09
N MET A 291 1.96 -15.28 -2.86
CA MET A 291 2.96 -15.81 -1.92
C MET A 291 2.47 -15.76 -0.46
N ARG A 292 1.74 -14.70 -0.07
CA ARG A 292 1.08 -14.67 1.26
C ARG A 292 0.03 -15.78 1.39
N ASP A 293 -0.79 -15.98 0.37
CA ASP A 293 -1.79 -17.05 0.38
C ASP A 293 -1.11 -18.43 0.45
N LEU A 294 -0.02 -18.66 -0.29
CA LEU A 294 0.77 -19.89 -0.21
C LEU A 294 1.38 -20.10 1.18
N SER A 295 1.76 -19.04 1.89
CA SER A 295 2.37 -19.13 3.22
C SER A 295 1.46 -19.81 4.25
N VAL A 296 0.14 -19.68 4.10
CA VAL A 296 -0.86 -20.29 5.00
C VAL A 296 -0.85 -21.83 4.95
N TYR A 297 -0.44 -22.42 3.84
CA TYR A 297 -0.40 -23.88 3.64
C TYR A 297 0.84 -24.54 4.24
N LYS A 298 1.27 -24.14 5.45
CA LYS A 298 2.52 -24.60 6.10
C LYS A 298 2.65 -26.12 6.15
N GLN A 299 1.61 -26.85 6.56
CA GLN A 299 1.65 -28.30 6.68
C GLN A 299 1.87 -28.97 5.31
N GLN A 300 1.18 -28.50 4.27
CA GLN A 300 1.35 -29.03 2.91
C GLN A 300 2.75 -28.75 2.39
N ARG A 301 3.31 -27.54 2.63
CA ARG A 301 4.68 -27.20 2.24
C ARG A 301 5.71 -28.09 2.91
N VAL A 302 5.54 -28.40 4.22
CA VAL A 302 6.42 -29.31 4.96
C VAL A 302 6.35 -30.73 4.37
N GLN A 303 5.16 -31.26 4.10
CA GLN A 303 4.98 -32.59 3.49
C GLN A 303 5.61 -32.63 2.09
N ALA A 304 5.41 -31.61 1.26
CA ALA A 304 6.01 -31.52 -0.05
C ALA A 304 7.55 -31.48 0.02
N ALA A 305 8.11 -30.66 0.92
CA ALA A 305 9.56 -30.56 1.12
C ALA A 305 10.18 -31.92 1.50
N GLN A 306 9.51 -32.69 2.35
CA GLN A 306 9.94 -34.05 2.72
C GLN A 306 9.84 -35.04 1.52
N LEU A 307 8.72 -35.02 0.80
CA LEU A 307 8.48 -35.88 -0.35
C LEU A 307 9.50 -35.68 -1.46
N TYR A 308 9.82 -34.42 -1.79
CA TYR A 308 10.76 -34.05 -2.84
C TYR A 308 12.21 -33.93 -2.35
N GLN A 309 12.50 -34.20 -1.08
CA GLN A 309 13.82 -34.04 -0.46
C GLN A 309 14.44 -32.67 -0.79
N SER A 310 13.60 -31.63 -0.69
CA SER A 310 13.97 -30.26 -1.08
C SER A 310 15.11 -29.75 -0.19
N SER A 311 16.15 -29.24 -0.81
CA SER A 311 17.30 -28.62 -0.14
C SER A 311 17.73 -27.36 -0.88
N VAL A 312 18.28 -26.39 -0.12
CA VAL A 312 18.88 -25.17 -0.65
C VAL A 312 20.35 -25.46 -0.98
N ASN A 313 20.80 -25.05 -2.17
CA ASN A 313 22.20 -25.08 -2.53
C ASN A 313 22.87 -23.80 -2.01
N LYS A 314 23.76 -23.95 -1.03
CA LYS A 314 24.51 -22.80 -0.48
C LYS A 314 25.62 -22.36 -1.43
N SER A 315 25.82 -21.05 -1.54
CA SER A 315 26.91 -20.40 -2.27
C SER A 315 27.49 -19.29 -1.41
N GLU A 316 28.77 -19.02 -1.56
CA GLU A 316 29.39 -17.84 -0.95
C GLU A 316 28.81 -16.58 -1.60
N ILE A 317 28.53 -15.56 -0.77
CA ILE A 317 28.02 -14.26 -1.20
C ILE A 317 29.15 -13.25 -1.02
N ASP A 318 29.60 -12.66 -2.10
CA ASP A 318 30.67 -11.65 -2.08
C ASP A 318 30.10 -10.21 -2.13
N GLN A 319 30.99 -9.23 -2.10
CA GLN A 319 30.59 -7.81 -2.13
C GLN A 319 29.94 -7.42 -3.47
N ASN A 320 30.30 -8.08 -4.57
CA ASN A 320 29.69 -7.81 -5.88
C ASN A 320 28.26 -8.33 -5.92
N ASP A 321 28.00 -9.49 -5.34
CA ASP A 321 26.66 -10.05 -5.19
C ASP A 321 25.77 -9.13 -4.34
N LEU A 322 26.29 -8.56 -3.25
CA LEU A 322 25.57 -7.58 -2.43
C LEU A 322 25.23 -6.31 -3.23
N ASN A 323 26.14 -5.84 -4.09
CA ASN A 323 25.89 -4.69 -4.96
C ASN A 323 24.83 -5.00 -6.03
N HIS A 324 24.85 -6.20 -6.60
CA HIS A 324 23.80 -6.66 -7.51
C HIS A 324 22.45 -6.74 -6.80
N LEU A 325 22.41 -7.24 -5.58
CA LEU A 325 21.17 -7.38 -4.82
C LEU A 325 20.57 -6.02 -4.44
N GLU A 326 21.39 -5.04 -4.05
CA GLU A 326 20.95 -3.66 -3.80
C GLU A 326 20.32 -3.02 -5.05
N ASN A 327 20.99 -3.13 -6.20
CA ASN A 327 20.49 -2.63 -7.48
C ASN A 327 19.22 -3.37 -7.93
N ALA A 328 19.16 -4.68 -7.74
CA ALA A 328 17.99 -5.50 -8.05
C ALA A 328 16.76 -5.07 -7.21
N LEU A 329 16.93 -4.83 -5.91
CA LEU A 329 15.85 -4.33 -5.05
C LEU A 329 15.38 -2.94 -5.50
N ALA A 330 16.30 -2.02 -5.82
CA ALA A 330 15.95 -0.68 -6.31
C ALA A 330 15.16 -0.74 -7.64
N PHE A 331 15.56 -1.62 -8.55
CA PHE A 331 14.82 -1.92 -9.78
C PHE A 331 13.40 -2.42 -9.46
N CYS A 332 13.31 -3.45 -8.65
CA CYS A 332 12.07 -4.12 -8.31
C CYS A 332 11.08 -3.19 -7.58
N PHE A 333 11.56 -2.35 -6.67
CA PHE A 333 10.73 -1.34 -6.01
C PHE A 333 10.18 -0.36 -7.04
N THR A 334 11.01 0.11 -7.98
CA THR A 334 10.56 1.00 -9.06
C THR A 334 9.45 0.35 -9.89
N ILE A 335 9.55 -0.93 -10.22
CA ILE A 335 8.50 -1.68 -10.94
C ILE A 335 7.21 -1.78 -10.11
N ALA A 336 7.30 -2.08 -8.81
CA ALA A 336 6.13 -2.14 -7.94
C ALA A 336 5.38 -0.80 -7.90
N TYR A 337 6.11 0.31 -7.77
CA TYR A 337 5.51 1.65 -7.86
C TYR A 337 4.93 1.93 -9.26
N ALA A 338 5.63 1.58 -10.33
CA ALA A 338 5.14 1.79 -11.70
C ALA A 338 3.81 1.07 -11.95
N GLN A 339 3.67 -0.18 -11.48
CA GLN A 339 2.42 -0.93 -11.57
C GLN A 339 1.29 -0.27 -10.77
N GLY A 340 1.54 0.07 -9.51
CA GLY A 340 0.54 0.70 -8.64
C GLY A 340 0.12 2.09 -9.14
N LEU A 341 1.06 2.93 -9.57
CA LEU A 341 0.77 4.26 -10.09
C LEU A 341 0.03 4.20 -11.43
N SER A 342 0.37 3.24 -12.31
CA SER A 342 -0.37 3.01 -13.55
C SER A 342 -1.82 2.58 -13.26
N MET A 343 -2.04 1.76 -12.24
CA MET A 343 -3.38 1.39 -11.78
C MET A 343 -4.17 2.60 -11.28
N LEU A 344 -3.54 3.51 -10.52
CA LEU A 344 -4.17 4.76 -10.06
C LEU A 344 -4.53 5.68 -11.24
N ALA A 345 -3.65 5.84 -12.21
CA ALA A 345 -3.91 6.63 -13.41
C ALA A 345 -5.11 6.07 -14.19
N LYS A 346 -5.17 4.75 -14.38
CA LYS A 346 -6.29 4.09 -15.06
C LYS A 346 -7.61 4.21 -14.29
N ALA A 347 -7.58 3.99 -12.98
CA ALA A 347 -8.75 4.14 -12.12
C ALA A 347 -9.26 5.59 -12.08
N SER A 348 -8.36 6.58 -12.07
CA SER A 348 -8.70 7.99 -12.11
C SER A 348 -9.56 8.32 -13.32
N GLU A 349 -9.21 7.76 -14.49
CA GLU A 349 -9.95 7.94 -15.75
C GLU A 349 -11.28 7.15 -15.73
N VAL A 350 -11.21 5.83 -15.54
CA VAL A 350 -12.37 4.92 -15.72
C VAL A 350 -13.43 5.11 -14.63
N LEU A 351 -13.02 5.38 -13.39
CA LEU A 351 -13.91 5.56 -12.24
C LEU A 351 -14.22 7.04 -11.95
N ASN A 352 -13.78 7.97 -12.80
CA ASN A 352 -13.98 9.42 -12.65
C ASN A 352 -13.55 9.95 -11.27
N MET A 353 -12.45 9.42 -10.73
CA MET A 353 -11.96 9.79 -9.39
C MET A 353 -11.15 11.09 -9.40
N ASN A 354 -10.60 11.50 -10.53
CA ASN A 354 -9.74 12.69 -10.67
C ASN A 354 -8.57 12.70 -9.71
N ILE A 355 -7.85 11.56 -9.61
CA ILE A 355 -6.72 11.39 -8.70
C ILE A 355 -5.53 12.25 -9.16
N PRO A 356 -5.04 13.19 -8.33
CA PRO A 356 -3.90 14.04 -8.66
C PRO A 356 -2.58 13.30 -8.44
N MET A 357 -2.01 12.69 -9.48
CA MET A 357 -0.81 11.85 -9.39
C MET A 357 0.39 12.53 -8.71
N PRO A 358 0.71 13.82 -8.97
CA PRO A 358 1.76 14.51 -8.23
C PRO A 358 1.51 14.57 -6.72
N ASP A 359 0.25 14.77 -6.29
CA ASP A 359 -0.11 14.80 -4.87
C ASP A 359 -0.05 13.41 -4.23
N VAL A 360 -0.36 12.34 -4.98
CA VAL A 360 -0.16 10.96 -4.51
C VAL A 360 1.30 10.73 -4.13
N ILE A 361 2.23 11.10 -5.01
CA ILE A 361 3.67 10.98 -4.72
C ILE A 361 4.04 11.84 -3.51
N LYS A 362 3.57 13.09 -3.44
CA LYS A 362 3.84 13.99 -2.31
C LYS A 362 3.46 13.37 -0.97
N VAL A 363 2.24 12.83 -0.85
CA VAL A 363 1.76 12.27 0.42
C VAL A 363 2.47 10.99 0.84
N TRP A 364 3.11 10.28 -0.08
CA TRP A 364 3.87 9.07 0.23
C TRP A 364 5.33 9.32 0.64
N LYS A 365 5.85 10.55 0.50
CA LYS A 365 7.25 10.90 0.82
C LYS A 365 7.60 10.75 2.31
N ALA A 366 6.64 10.98 3.21
CA ALA A 366 6.85 10.80 4.66
C ALA A 366 5.57 10.30 5.35
N GLY A 367 5.71 9.79 6.58
CA GLY A 367 4.59 9.36 7.42
C GLY A 367 3.84 8.13 6.90
N CYS A 368 4.37 7.37 5.95
CA CYS A 368 3.76 6.16 5.44
C CYS A 368 4.73 4.98 5.37
N ILE A 369 4.16 3.78 5.22
CA ILE A 369 4.93 2.52 5.21
C ILE A 369 5.79 2.39 3.93
N ILE A 370 5.36 2.96 2.82
CA ILE A 370 6.09 2.90 1.55
C ILE A 370 6.94 4.16 1.28
N ARG A 371 7.25 4.98 2.29
CA ARG A 371 8.17 6.10 2.09
C ARG A 371 9.55 5.62 1.66
N SER A 372 10.10 6.25 0.62
CA SER A 372 11.37 5.84 0.00
C SER A 372 12.05 7.02 -0.69
N ALA A 373 13.37 7.00 -0.75
CA ALA A 373 14.15 7.95 -1.54
C ALA A 373 13.80 7.93 -3.04
N LEU A 374 13.35 6.78 -3.55
CA LEU A 374 12.93 6.64 -4.95
C LEU A 374 11.77 7.57 -5.34
N LEU A 375 10.92 7.94 -4.38
CA LEU A 375 9.80 8.88 -4.62
C LEU A 375 10.24 10.26 -5.10
N GLY A 376 11.49 10.65 -4.85
CA GLY A 376 12.07 11.86 -5.41
C GLY A 376 12.10 11.83 -6.94
N ASN A 377 12.59 10.73 -7.52
CA ASN A 377 12.65 10.55 -8.97
C ASN A 377 11.26 10.51 -9.59
N PHE A 378 10.30 9.85 -8.94
CA PHE A 378 8.92 9.77 -9.41
C PHE A 378 8.22 11.12 -9.35
N ALA A 379 8.51 11.94 -8.33
CA ALA A 379 8.01 13.32 -8.26
C ALA A 379 8.48 14.17 -9.45
N GLU A 380 9.76 14.05 -9.85
CA GLU A 380 10.28 14.76 -11.01
C GLU A 380 9.64 14.25 -12.33
N ALA A 381 9.39 12.94 -12.47
CA ALA A 381 8.68 12.40 -13.62
C ALA A 381 7.26 12.97 -13.74
N TYR A 382 6.47 12.95 -12.66
CA TYR A 382 5.11 13.50 -12.66
C TYR A 382 5.05 15.03 -12.69
N LYS A 383 6.12 15.72 -12.35
CA LYS A 383 6.25 17.17 -12.54
C LYS A 383 6.41 17.53 -14.02
N LYS A 384 7.15 16.70 -14.79
CA LYS A 384 7.28 16.85 -16.25
C LYS A 384 5.98 16.51 -16.97
N ASP A 385 5.35 15.39 -16.59
CA ASP A 385 4.08 14.94 -17.14
C ASP A 385 3.11 14.49 -16.03
N PRO A 386 2.21 15.35 -15.56
CA PRO A 386 1.21 15.00 -14.53
C PRO A 386 0.22 13.91 -14.95
N LYS A 387 0.16 13.57 -16.23
CA LYS A 387 -0.70 12.52 -16.80
C LYS A 387 0.08 11.29 -17.25
N LEU A 388 1.36 11.18 -16.88
CA LEU A 388 2.19 10.05 -17.23
C LEU A 388 1.48 8.71 -16.87
N PRO A 389 1.15 7.87 -17.85
CA PRO A 389 0.34 6.66 -17.59
C PRO A 389 1.14 5.55 -16.93
N ASN A 390 2.46 5.55 -17.07
CA ASN A 390 3.36 4.59 -16.47
C ASN A 390 4.77 5.20 -16.33
N LEU A 391 5.43 4.98 -15.20
CA LEU A 391 6.79 5.48 -14.93
C LEU A 391 7.83 4.99 -15.96
N LEU A 392 7.63 3.83 -16.58
CA LEU A 392 8.52 3.28 -17.59
C LEU A 392 8.61 4.15 -18.86
N LEU A 393 7.71 5.11 -19.02
CA LEU A 393 7.71 6.05 -20.16
C LEU A 393 8.46 7.37 -19.87
N ASP A 394 8.95 7.58 -18.63
CA ASP A 394 9.83 8.70 -18.33
C ASP A 394 11.28 8.33 -18.65
N ALA A 395 12.00 9.19 -19.36
CA ALA A 395 13.34 8.94 -19.84
C ALA A 395 14.39 8.75 -18.71
N ASP A 396 14.24 9.50 -17.61
CA ASP A 396 15.19 9.39 -16.49
C ASP A 396 14.94 8.07 -15.73
N ILE A 397 13.67 7.68 -15.55
CA ILE A 397 13.31 6.39 -14.94
C ILE A 397 13.79 5.23 -15.84
N ALA A 398 13.62 5.34 -17.15
CA ALA A 398 14.12 4.34 -18.11
C ALA A 398 15.62 4.15 -17.96
N GLN A 399 16.41 5.22 -17.89
CA GLN A 399 17.86 5.15 -17.70
C GLN A 399 18.23 4.53 -16.35
N ILE A 400 17.50 4.85 -15.28
CA ILE A 400 17.69 4.27 -13.95
C ILE A 400 17.45 2.76 -13.96
N LEU A 401 16.42 2.28 -14.64
CA LEU A 401 16.11 0.86 -14.76
C LEU A 401 17.12 0.13 -15.64
N GLU A 402 17.51 0.71 -16.77
CA GLU A 402 18.47 0.11 -17.66
C GLU A 402 19.84 -0.14 -16.97
N ASN A 403 20.30 0.82 -16.17
CA ASN A 403 21.55 0.69 -15.40
C ASN A 403 21.51 -0.43 -14.34
N ARG A 404 20.31 -0.91 -13.96
CA ARG A 404 20.09 -1.94 -12.92
C ARG A 404 19.58 -3.28 -13.47
N ASN A 405 19.18 -3.32 -14.73
CA ASN A 405 18.57 -4.47 -15.37
C ASN A 405 19.43 -5.73 -15.27
N GLU A 406 20.72 -5.62 -15.59
CA GLU A 406 21.65 -6.75 -15.50
C GLU A 406 21.79 -7.26 -14.06
N SER A 407 21.84 -6.37 -13.06
CA SER A 407 21.91 -6.75 -11.65
C SER A 407 20.73 -7.63 -11.22
N LEU A 408 19.51 -7.30 -11.65
CA LEU A 408 18.34 -8.12 -11.33
C LEU A 408 18.44 -9.52 -11.98
N ARG A 409 18.90 -9.61 -13.23
CA ARG A 409 19.07 -10.90 -13.91
C ARG A 409 20.07 -11.78 -13.18
N GLN A 410 21.21 -11.22 -12.75
CA GLN A 410 22.23 -11.93 -11.96
C GLN A 410 21.63 -12.45 -10.63
N VAL A 411 20.92 -11.63 -9.90
CA VAL A 411 20.26 -12.01 -8.64
C VAL A 411 19.24 -13.13 -8.83
N ILE A 412 18.42 -13.06 -9.88
CA ILE A 412 17.45 -14.12 -10.20
C ILE A 412 18.20 -15.44 -10.52
N GLN A 413 19.29 -15.37 -11.27
CA GLN A 413 20.11 -16.54 -11.58
C GLN A 413 20.72 -17.16 -10.32
N MET A 414 21.22 -16.33 -9.38
CA MET A 414 21.70 -16.80 -8.08
C MET A 414 20.59 -17.52 -7.31
N GLY A 415 19.39 -16.93 -7.24
CA GLY A 415 18.24 -17.52 -6.57
C GLY A 415 17.84 -18.88 -7.16
N LEU A 416 17.75 -18.97 -8.49
CA LEU A 416 17.45 -20.22 -9.20
C LEU A 416 18.52 -21.30 -8.94
N THR A 417 19.80 -20.94 -8.99
CA THR A 417 20.93 -21.86 -8.72
C THR A 417 20.89 -22.36 -7.27
N SER A 418 20.57 -21.47 -6.33
CA SER A 418 20.44 -21.80 -4.90
C SER A 418 19.13 -22.50 -4.55
N LYS A 419 18.19 -22.64 -5.48
CA LYS A 419 16.81 -23.12 -5.27
C LYS A 419 16.05 -22.27 -4.25
N ILE A 420 16.30 -20.98 -4.24
CA ILE A 420 15.55 -19.97 -3.48
C ILE A 420 14.42 -19.44 -4.36
N PRO A 421 13.16 -19.40 -3.89
CA PRO A 421 12.05 -18.83 -4.65
C PRO A 421 12.22 -17.32 -4.85
N MET A 422 12.17 -16.85 -6.10
CA MET A 422 12.36 -15.45 -6.50
C MET A 422 11.10 -14.92 -7.24
N ASN A 423 9.93 -15.28 -6.78
CA ASN A 423 8.66 -15.06 -7.49
C ASN A 423 8.35 -13.58 -7.75
N GLY A 424 8.57 -12.72 -6.76
CA GLY A 424 8.36 -11.27 -6.88
C GLY A 424 9.36 -10.64 -7.86
N MET A 425 10.67 -10.94 -7.70
CA MET A 425 11.73 -10.43 -8.57
C MET A 425 11.58 -10.94 -10.01
N MET A 426 11.23 -12.23 -10.19
CA MET A 426 10.95 -12.81 -11.52
C MET A 426 9.73 -12.16 -12.18
N SER A 427 8.69 -11.85 -11.44
CA SER A 427 7.53 -11.16 -11.99
C SER A 427 7.84 -9.70 -12.37
N ALA A 428 8.73 -9.04 -11.63
CA ALA A 428 9.15 -7.68 -11.93
C ALA A 428 9.93 -7.59 -13.26
N ILE A 429 10.92 -8.48 -13.45
CA ILE A 429 11.68 -8.50 -14.71
C ILE A 429 10.81 -8.96 -15.88
N GLY A 430 9.91 -9.95 -15.67
CA GLY A 430 8.99 -10.41 -16.71
C GLY A 430 8.02 -9.30 -17.16
N TYR A 431 7.50 -8.49 -16.22
CA TYR A 431 6.69 -7.33 -16.57
C TYR A 431 7.49 -6.29 -17.36
N TYR A 432 8.71 -5.97 -16.92
CA TYR A 432 9.58 -5.03 -17.60
C TYR A 432 9.86 -5.48 -19.02
N ASP A 433 10.35 -6.70 -19.23
CA ASP A 433 10.66 -7.24 -20.56
C ASP A 433 9.43 -7.26 -21.49
N ALA A 434 8.27 -7.65 -20.95
CA ALA A 434 7.01 -7.65 -21.70
C ALA A 434 6.57 -6.23 -22.09
N TYR A 435 6.71 -5.26 -21.17
CA TYR A 435 6.32 -3.88 -21.43
C TYR A 435 7.19 -3.20 -22.48
N LEU A 436 8.45 -3.59 -22.61
CA LEU A 436 9.40 -3.08 -23.62
C LEU A 436 9.31 -3.83 -24.97
N SER A 437 8.54 -4.92 -25.04
CA SER A 437 8.35 -5.65 -26.28
C SER A 437 7.40 -4.92 -27.21
N ASP A 438 7.90 -4.43 -28.34
CA ASP A 438 7.09 -3.85 -29.42
C ASP A 438 6.17 -4.89 -30.08
N ARG A 439 6.54 -6.17 -29.98
CA ARG A 439 5.76 -7.30 -30.49
C ARG A 439 5.77 -8.47 -29.49
N MET A 440 4.70 -8.58 -28.72
CA MET A 440 4.50 -9.71 -27.82
C MET A 440 4.04 -10.98 -28.55
N PRO A 441 4.31 -12.19 -28.02
CA PRO A 441 3.90 -13.48 -28.63
C PRO A 441 2.40 -13.78 -28.45
N ILE A 442 1.58 -12.77 -28.11
CA ILE A 442 0.13 -12.89 -27.90
C ILE A 442 -0.62 -13.14 -29.23
N ASN A 443 0.01 -12.84 -30.36
CA ASN A 443 -0.50 -13.20 -31.67
C ASN A 443 -0.78 -14.72 -31.81
N LEU A 444 0.03 -15.59 -31.19
CA LEU A 444 -0.22 -17.02 -31.16
C LEU A 444 -1.50 -17.35 -30.37
N ILE A 445 -1.69 -16.72 -29.22
CA ILE A 445 -2.93 -16.92 -28.43
C ILE A 445 -4.15 -16.49 -29.25
N GLN A 446 -4.09 -15.36 -29.94
CA GLN A 446 -5.21 -14.91 -30.79
C GLN A 446 -5.46 -15.83 -31.97
N ALA A 447 -4.40 -16.39 -32.60
CA ALA A 447 -4.54 -17.39 -33.64
C ALA A 447 -5.17 -18.70 -33.13
N GLN A 448 -4.76 -19.17 -31.94
CA GLN A 448 -5.37 -20.33 -31.29
C GLN A 448 -6.86 -20.09 -30.99
N ARG A 449 -7.21 -18.91 -30.49
CA ARG A 449 -8.63 -18.53 -30.24
C ARG A 449 -9.44 -18.53 -31.53
N ASP A 450 -8.89 -18.05 -32.62
CA ASP A 450 -9.54 -18.09 -33.94
C ASP A 450 -9.69 -19.51 -34.45
N TYR A 451 -8.66 -20.36 -34.25
CA TYR A 451 -8.68 -21.76 -34.65
C TYR A 451 -9.79 -22.58 -34.00
N PHE A 452 -9.95 -22.47 -32.65
CA PHE A 452 -10.94 -23.30 -31.94
C PHE A 452 -12.31 -22.65 -31.81
N GLY A 453 -12.46 -21.36 -32.03
CA GLY A 453 -13.71 -20.66 -31.73
C GLY A 453 -14.09 -19.53 -32.69
N ALA A 454 -13.42 -19.40 -33.83
CA ALA A 454 -13.65 -18.30 -34.80
C ALA A 454 -13.67 -16.91 -34.14
N HIS A 455 -12.81 -16.68 -33.13
CA HIS A 455 -12.78 -15.44 -32.37
C HIS A 455 -12.18 -14.26 -33.12
N THR A 456 -11.85 -14.45 -34.37
CA THR A 456 -11.31 -13.45 -35.29
C THR A 456 -9.99 -12.85 -34.83
N TYR A 457 -9.30 -12.12 -35.70
CA TYR A 457 -8.05 -11.40 -35.40
C TYR A 457 -7.90 -10.19 -36.30
N GLN A 458 -7.11 -9.23 -35.85
CA GLN A 458 -6.63 -8.11 -36.66
C GLN A 458 -5.25 -8.43 -37.22
N ARG A 459 -4.91 -7.86 -38.38
CA ARG A 459 -3.61 -8.03 -39.02
C ARG A 459 -2.77 -6.76 -38.86
N ILE A 460 -1.44 -6.92 -38.93
CA ILE A 460 -0.50 -5.79 -38.87
C ILE A 460 -0.28 -5.13 -40.23
N ASP A 461 -0.63 -5.81 -41.32
CA ASP A 461 -0.35 -5.42 -42.70
C ASP A 461 -1.59 -4.88 -43.44
N LYS A 462 -2.79 -4.99 -42.87
CA LYS A 462 -4.02 -4.42 -43.41
C LYS A 462 -5.11 -4.27 -42.37
N GLU A 463 -5.96 -3.27 -42.56
CA GLU A 463 -7.11 -3.02 -41.68
C GLU A 463 -8.21 -4.06 -41.85
N GLY A 464 -9.00 -4.24 -40.79
CA GLY A 464 -10.17 -5.13 -40.78
C GLY A 464 -10.06 -6.22 -39.71
N VAL A 465 -11.11 -7.00 -39.64
CA VAL A 465 -11.23 -8.18 -38.74
C VAL A 465 -11.32 -9.42 -39.63
N PHE A 466 -10.51 -10.42 -39.32
CA PHE A 466 -10.32 -11.60 -40.14
C PHE A 466 -10.61 -12.87 -39.35
N HIS A 467 -11.02 -13.90 -40.08
CA HIS A 467 -11.12 -15.27 -39.64
C HIS A 467 -10.43 -16.18 -40.67
N THR A 468 -9.80 -17.24 -40.25
CA THR A 468 -9.17 -18.23 -41.13
C THR A 468 -9.86 -19.59 -40.96
N GLU A 469 -10.21 -20.19 -42.09
CA GLU A 469 -10.65 -21.59 -42.18
C GLU A 469 -9.46 -22.52 -41.98
N TRP A 470 -9.06 -22.73 -40.73
CA TRP A 470 -7.81 -23.46 -40.37
C TRP A 470 -7.81 -24.94 -40.78
N HIS A 471 -8.99 -25.51 -41.02
CA HIS A 471 -9.19 -26.91 -41.40
C HIS A 471 -9.42 -27.13 -42.90
N SER A 472 -9.36 -26.10 -43.75
CA SER A 472 -9.51 -26.23 -45.19
C SER A 472 -8.31 -26.90 -45.78
N GLY A 473 -8.23 -28.23 -45.68
CA GLY A 473 -7.15 -29.02 -46.26
C GLY A 473 -6.98 -30.46 -45.76
N THR A 474 -7.74 -30.91 -44.78
CA THR A 474 -7.74 -32.30 -44.34
C THR A 474 -9.16 -32.92 -44.51
N ASN A 475 -9.52 -33.20 -45.75
CA ASN A 475 -10.43 -34.30 -46.04
C ASN A 475 -9.58 -35.59 -45.98
N GLU A 476 -9.47 -36.23 -44.80
CA GLU A 476 -9.24 -37.65 -44.63
C GLU A 476 -9.96 -38.11 -43.38
#